data_94100e9da0c37880cdbb4a42514f4f77
#
_entry.id   94100e9da0c37880cdbb4a42514f4f77
#
_cell.length_a   1.000
_cell.length_b   1.000
_cell.length_c   1.000
_cell.angle_alpha   90.00
_cell.angle_beta   90.00
_cell.angle_gamma   90.00
#
_symmetry.space_group_name_H-M   'P 1'
#
loop_
_entity.id
_entity.type
_entity.pdbx_description
1 polymer ?
#
loop_
_entity_poly.entity_id
_entity_poly.type
_entity_poly.pdbx_seq_one_letter_code
_entity_poly.pdbx_strand_id
1 'polypeptide(L)'
;MQENPWDGVRDYWDGELHKEHKRNGFFADYRDIALSLSTDGLQLFTVGTDSVWALLFVNLNLKPEECFKKHNLLLCGIIPGPNNPKDIHSFLRPVVNKLKTLAEGIENVYDAYARETFTMRSHLVLVTADLPAIAKTMGISGHNSYSHCRFCTIQGIHSSHHIYCPLRTPENWPETTAFDQDPHNLPLRDDATYRRVARETLQHEAFNPFSRGQAQYGVAQYSMFYQLDTIDFPRSFPNDVMHLIFQNVVPSLFQWWTGEFLRKNDDDEEYIDELAIPR
;
A
#
# COMPACT_ATOMS: atom_id res chain seq x y z
N MET A 1 -19.69 -19.73 0.15
CA MET A 1 -19.31 -18.78 1.22
C MET A 1 -20.13 -19.09 2.45
N GLN A 2 -19.54 -19.26 3.62
CA GLN A 2 -20.29 -19.35 4.87
C GLN A 2 -20.74 -17.94 5.23
N GLU A 3 -22.03 -17.76 5.48
CA GLU A 3 -22.55 -16.50 6.01
C GLU A 3 -21.82 -16.15 7.31
N ASN A 4 -21.43 -14.89 7.45
CA ASN A 4 -20.77 -14.40 8.65
C ASN A 4 -21.80 -14.31 9.78
N PRO A 5 -21.77 -15.18 10.81
CA PRO A 5 -22.73 -15.12 11.92
C PRO A 5 -22.48 -13.95 12.87
N TRP A 6 -21.40 -13.20 12.68
CA TRP A 6 -21.00 -12.05 13.49
C TRP A 6 -21.15 -10.77 12.66
N ASP A 7 -21.60 -9.72 13.28
CA ASP A 7 -21.80 -8.40 12.66
C ASP A 7 -20.46 -7.65 12.39
N GLY A 8 -19.35 -8.38 12.31
CA GLY A 8 -18.00 -7.86 12.13
C GLY A 8 -17.35 -8.23 10.80
N VAL A 9 -16.37 -7.45 10.37
CA VAL A 9 -15.51 -7.72 9.21
C VAL A 9 -14.41 -8.70 9.62
N ARG A 10 -14.32 -9.86 8.98
CA ARG A 10 -13.28 -10.87 9.21
C ARG A 10 -12.21 -10.85 8.14
N ASP A 11 -12.61 -10.63 6.89
CA ASP A 11 -11.75 -10.65 5.73
C ASP A 11 -12.28 -9.77 4.59
N TYR A 12 -11.66 -9.88 3.42
CA TYR A 12 -12.06 -9.16 2.22
C TYR A 12 -13.56 -9.35 1.87
N TRP A 13 -14.10 -10.56 2.06
CA TRP A 13 -15.48 -10.91 1.65
C TRP A 13 -16.57 -10.21 2.46
N ASP A 14 -16.26 -9.84 3.69
CA ASP A 14 -17.16 -9.08 4.56
C ASP A 14 -17.02 -7.54 4.36
N GLY A 15 -15.93 -7.11 3.70
CA GLY A 15 -15.54 -5.71 3.55
C GLY A 15 -16.35 -4.91 2.53
N GLU A 16 -16.36 -3.58 2.69
CA GLU A 16 -17.05 -2.66 1.77
C GLU A 16 -16.48 -2.71 0.35
N LEU A 17 -15.17 -2.93 0.21
CA LEU A 17 -14.53 -3.05 -1.10
C LEU A 17 -15.12 -4.23 -1.90
N HIS A 18 -15.33 -5.38 -1.27
CA HIS A 18 -15.99 -6.52 -1.92
C HIS A 18 -17.44 -6.21 -2.30
N LYS A 19 -18.21 -5.58 -1.39
CA LYS A 19 -19.60 -5.19 -1.68
C LYS A 19 -19.69 -4.26 -2.89
N GLU A 20 -18.74 -3.36 -3.04
CA GLU A 20 -18.64 -2.47 -4.19
C GLU A 20 -18.24 -3.22 -5.47
N HIS A 21 -17.24 -4.09 -5.41
CA HIS A 21 -16.88 -4.96 -6.54
C HIS A 21 -18.10 -5.76 -7.02
N LYS A 22 -18.88 -6.32 -6.11
CA LYS A 22 -20.10 -7.07 -6.47
C LYS A 22 -21.15 -6.19 -7.11
N ARG A 23 -21.37 -4.96 -6.60
CA ARG A 23 -22.27 -3.96 -7.22
C ARG A 23 -21.84 -3.59 -8.63
N ASN A 24 -20.53 -3.57 -8.90
CA ASN A 24 -19.94 -3.27 -10.21
C ASN A 24 -19.87 -4.48 -11.15
N GLY A 25 -20.47 -5.63 -10.75
CA GLY A 25 -20.59 -6.83 -11.58
C GLY A 25 -19.42 -7.81 -11.51
N PHE A 26 -18.41 -7.55 -10.67
CA PHE A 26 -17.37 -8.53 -10.37
C PHE A 26 -17.88 -9.62 -9.45
N PHE A 27 -17.26 -10.80 -9.49
CA PHE A 27 -17.64 -11.95 -8.66
C PHE A 27 -19.11 -12.39 -8.88
N ALA A 28 -19.54 -12.37 -10.15
CA ALA A 28 -20.87 -12.81 -10.53
C ALA A 28 -21.05 -14.34 -10.41
N ASP A 29 -19.99 -15.10 -10.71
CA ASP A 29 -19.94 -16.54 -10.44
C ASP A 29 -19.26 -16.77 -9.07
N TYR A 30 -19.82 -17.66 -8.26
CA TYR A 30 -19.27 -18.00 -6.94
C TYR A 30 -17.87 -18.64 -7.00
N ARG A 31 -17.44 -19.07 -8.20
CA ARG A 31 -16.10 -19.64 -8.50
C ARG A 31 -15.08 -18.58 -8.92
N ASP A 32 -15.50 -17.33 -9.09
CA ASP A 32 -14.57 -16.25 -9.38
C ASP A 32 -13.57 -16.10 -8.22
N ILE A 33 -12.31 -15.90 -8.56
CA ILE A 33 -11.19 -15.94 -7.61
C ILE A 33 -10.76 -14.53 -7.25
N ALA A 34 -10.78 -14.21 -5.95
CA ALA A 34 -10.16 -13.01 -5.40
C ALA A 34 -8.70 -13.29 -5.04
N LEU A 35 -7.78 -12.48 -5.55
CA LEU A 35 -6.35 -12.58 -5.27
C LEU A 35 -5.87 -11.36 -4.49
N SER A 36 -4.98 -11.60 -3.53
CA SER A 36 -4.10 -10.59 -2.97
C SER A 36 -2.69 -10.80 -3.50
N LEU A 37 -2.00 -9.73 -3.90
CA LEU A 37 -0.57 -9.75 -4.21
C LEU A 37 0.20 -9.34 -2.97
N SER A 38 1.08 -10.21 -2.49
CA SER A 38 2.07 -9.87 -1.46
C SER A 38 3.44 -9.71 -2.10
N THR A 39 4.14 -8.65 -1.72
CA THR A 39 5.51 -8.40 -2.19
C THR A 39 6.36 -7.85 -1.07
N ASP A 40 7.57 -8.39 -0.94
CA ASP A 40 8.53 -7.97 0.06
C ASP A 40 9.96 -8.30 -0.39
N GLY A 41 10.92 -7.54 0.16
CA GLY A 41 12.34 -7.83 0.03
C GLY A 41 12.76 -8.90 1.04
N LEU A 42 13.12 -10.07 0.55
CA LEU A 42 13.56 -11.19 1.38
C LEU A 42 15.08 -11.35 1.33
N GLN A 43 15.73 -11.38 2.49
CA GLN A 43 17.12 -11.78 2.59
C GLN A 43 17.22 -13.30 2.55
N LEU A 44 17.97 -13.83 1.57
CA LEU A 44 18.04 -15.28 1.34
C LEU A 44 18.93 -15.98 2.37
N PHE A 45 19.95 -15.31 2.87
CA PHE A 45 20.93 -15.86 3.79
C PHE A 45 21.11 -14.97 5.01
N THR A 46 21.38 -15.57 6.15
CA THR A 46 21.66 -14.85 7.41
C THR A 46 22.96 -14.04 7.37
N VAL A 47 23.87 -14.44 6.50
CA VAL A 47 25.16 -13.77 6.30
C VAL A 47 25.32 -13.50 4.80
N GLY A 48 25.44 -12.24 4.41
CA GLY A 48 25.56 -11.81 3.01
C GLY A 48 24.59 -10.70 2.64
N THR A 49 24.74 -10.19 1.43
CA THR A 49 23.91 -9.11 0.88
C THR A 49 22.87 -9.62 -0.12
N ASP A 50 22.79 -10.93 -0.32
CA ASP A 50 21.89 -11.53 -1.31
C ASP A 50 20.44 -11.44 -0.85
N SER A 51 19.70 -10.60 -1.53
CA SER A 51 18.27 -10.41 -1.32
C SER A 51 17.50 -10.63 -2.61
N VAL A 52 16.23 -10.92 -2.49
CA VAL A 52 15.30 -11.02 -3.63
C VAL A 52 14.00 -10.32 -3.27
N TRP A 53 13.27 -9.87 -4.27
CA TRP A 53 11.89 -9.45 -4.10
C TRP A 53 10.98 -10.55 -4.63
N ALA A 54 10.17 -11.12 -3.75
CA ALA A 54 9.18 -12.11 -4.12
C ALA A 54 7.85 -11.44 -4.46
N LEU A 55 7.18 -11.95 -5.49
CA LEU A 55 5.82 -11.62 -5.86
C LEU A 55 4.96 -12.86 -5.63
N LEU A 56 4.11 -12.82 -4.62
CA LEU A 56 3.30 -13.95 -4.18
C LEU A 56 1.81 -13.63 -4.30
N PHE A 57 1.04 -14.49 -4.94
CA PHE A 57 -0.41 -14.42 -4.84
C PHE A 57 -0.94 -15.27 -3.70
N VAL A 58 -1.90 -14.70 -3.00
CA VAL A 58 -2.72 -15.35 -1.99
C VAL A 58 -4.13 -15.49 -2.54
N ASN A 59 -4.68 -16.70 -2.54
CA ASN A 59 -6.06 -16.97 -2.92
C ASN A 59 -6.99 -16.70 -1.73
N LEU A 60 -7.74 -15.62 -1.78
CA LEU A 60 -8.66 -15.19 -0.72
C LEU A 60 -9.96 -15.99 -0.66
N ASN A 61 -10.22 -16.90 -1.62
CA ASN A 61 -11.36 -17.82 -1.53
C ASN A 61 -11.12 -18.96 -0.53
N LEU A 62 -9.87 -19.16 -0.13
CA LEU A 62 -9.53 -20.10 0.92
C LEU A 62 -9.83 -19.50 2.29
N LYS A 63 -10.06 -20.36 3.28
CA LYS A 63 -10.24 -19.89 4.68
C LYS A 63 -8.98 -19.14 5.16
N PRO A 64 -9.10 -18.15 6.05
CA PRO A 64 -7.96 -17.38 6.56
C PRO A 64 -6.83 -18.26 7.13
N GLU A 65 -7.17 -19.39 7.77
CA GLU A 65 -6.19 -20.33 8.34
C GLU A 65 -5.44 -21.14 7.27
N GLU A 66 -5.96 -21.16 6.04
CA GLU A 66 -5.40 -21.94 4.93
C GLU A 66 -4.69 -21.07 3.90
N CYS A 67 -5.19 -19.86 3.61
CA CYS A 67 -4.74 -19.07 2.48
C CYS A 67 -3.24 -18.69 2.56
N PHE A 68 -2.68 -18.55 3.76
CA PHE A 68 -1.27 -18.22 3.99
C PHE A 68 -0.36 -19.43 4.19
N LYS A 69 -0.89 -20.68 4.12
CA LYS A 69 -0.03 -21.84 4.19
C LYS A 69 0.87 -21.94 2.96
N LYS A 70 2.13 -22.33 3.16
CA LYS A 70 3.17 -22.35 2.12
C LYS A 70 2.73 -23.05 0.83
N HIS A 71 1.97 -24.13 0.91
CA HIS A 71 1.51 -24.89 -0.25
C HIS A 71 0.34 -24.22 -1.01
N ASN A 72 -0.28 -23.19 -0.44
CA ASN A 72 -1.36 -22.42 -1.04
C ASN A 72 -0.88 -21.06 -1.57
N LEU A 73 0.37 -20.67 -1.31
CA LEU A 73 0.96 -19.47 -1.87
C LEU A 73 1.40 -19.70 -3.32
N LEU A 74 1.04 -18.81 -4.21
CA LEU A 74 1.38 -18.90 -5.63
C LEU A 74 2.52 -17.94 -5.92
N LEU A 75 3.74 -18.46 -6.07
CA LEU A 75 4.89 -17.67 -6.47
C LEU A 75 4.74 -17.27 -7.96
N CYS A 76 4.53 -15.98 -8.22
CA CYS A 76 4.39 -15.48 -9.59
C CYS A 76 5.66 -14.81 -10.14
N GLY A 77 6.59 -14.44 -9.30
CA GLY A 77 7.85 -13.86 -9.74
C GLY A 77 8.86 -13.70 -8.62
N ILE A 78 10.12 -13.69 -9.02
CA ILE A 78 11.26 -13.34 -8.16
C ILE A 78 12.08 -12.29 -8.89
N ILE A 79 12.28 -11.15 -8.25
CA ILE A 79 13.15 -10.09 -8.75
C ILE A 79 14.49 -10.23 -8.04
N PRO A 80 15.59 -10.48 -8.77
CA PRO A 80 16.89 -10.67 -8.14
C PRO A 80 17.42 -9.36 -7.54
N GLY A 81 18.03 -9.47 -6.34
CA GLY A 81 18.76 -8.40 -5.67
C GLY A 81 20.24 -8.33 -6.11
N PRO A 82 21.13 -7.77 -5.30
CA PRO A 82 20.95 -7.35 -3.89
C PRO A 82 20.24 -5.99 -3.71
N ASN A 83 20.14 -5.21 -4.78
CA ASN A 83 19.53 -3.88 -4.71
C ASN A 83 18.01 -3.95 -4.91
N ASN A 84 17.30 -3.05 -4.26
CA ASN A 84 15.88 -2.85 -4.53
C ASN A 84 15.66 -2.48 -6.01
N PRO A 85 14.60 -2.99 -6.66
CA PRO A 85 14.31 -2.63 -8.04
C PRO A 85 14.10 -1.11 -8.16
N LYS A 86 14.81 -0.49 -9.11
CA LYS A 86 14.65 0.94 -9.41
C LYS A 86 13.29 1.22 -10.02
N ASP A 87 12.84 0.33 -10.88
CA ASP A 87 11.51 0.36 -11.51
C ASP A 87 10.82 -1.00 -11.33
N ILE A 88 9.98 -1.08 -10.31
CA ILE A 88 9.19 -2.29 -10.02
C ILE A 88 8.11 -2.51 -11.09
N HIS A 89 7.65 -1.45 -11.76
CA HIS A 89 6.56 -1.55 -12.73
C HIS A 89 6.96 -2.31 -13.99
N SER A 90 8.24 -2.31 -14.36
CA SER A 90 8.75 -3.16 -15.44
C SER A 90 8.55 -4.65 -15.12
N PHE A 91 8.75 -5.05 -13.86
CA PHE A 91 8.53 -6.43 -13.41
C PHE A 91 7.06 -6.75 -13.20
N LEU A 92 6.25 -5.78 -12.79
CA LEU A 92 4.81 -5.95 -12.63
C LEU A 92 4.05 -6.02 -13.95
N ARG A 93 4.60 -5.46 -15.05
CA ARG A 93 3.93 -5.42 -16.35
C ARG A 93 3.46 -6.80 -16.85
N PRO A 94 4.29 -7.85 -16.91
CA PRO A 94 3.84 -9.18 -17.32
C PRO A 94 2.78 -9.75 -16.36
N VAL A 95 2.89 -9.48 -15.07
CA VAL A 95 1.93 -9.91 -14.06
C VAL A 95 0.57 -9.25 -14.29
N VAL A 96 0.55 -7.93 -14.45
CA VAL A 96 -0.69 -7.16 -14.72
C VAL A 96 -1.33 -7.59 -16.04
N ASN A 97 -0.54 -7.80 -17.11
CA ASN A 97 -1.08 -8.29 -18.37
C ASN A 97 -1.76 -9.67 -18.20
N LYS A 98 -1.17 -10.56 -17.41
CA LYS A 98 -1.77 -11.86 -17.13
C LYS A 98 -3.04 -11.74 -16.30
N LEU A 99 -3.06 -10.84 -15.30
CA LEU A 99 -4.25 -10.56 -14.49
C LEU A 99 -5.39 -10.00 -15.33
N LYS A 100 -5.13 -9.18 -16.35
CA LYS A 100 -6.15 -8.70 -17.29
C LYS A 100 -6.77 -9.87 -18.07
N THR A 101 -5.96 -10.77 -18.60
CA THR A 101 -6.46 -11.98 -19.26
C THR A 101 -7.29 -12.85 -18.32
N LEU A 102 -6.86 -12.99 -17.04
CA LEU A 102 -7.61 -13.74 -16.03
C LEU A 102 -8.92 -13.07 -15.65
N ALA A 103 -8.97 -11.73 -15.65
CA ALA A 103 -10.19 -10.96 -15.38
C ALA A 103 -11.21 -11.06 -16.54
N GLU A 104 -10.74 -11.11 -17.78
CA GLU A 104 -11.58 -11.40 -18.95
C GLU A 104 -12.20 -12.79 -18.86
N GLY A 105 -11.43 -13.78 -18.37
CA GLY A 105 -11.86 -15.14 -18.09
C GLY A 105 -11.19 -16.19 -18.97
N ILE A 106 -11.02 -17.36 -18.40
CA ILE A 106 -10.56 -18.56 -19.09
C ILE A 106 -11.76 -19.47 -19.30
N GLU A 107 -12.13 -19.65 -20.55
CA GLU A 107 -13.28 -20.46 -20.93
C GLU A 107 -13.02 -21.96 -20.78
N ASN A 108 -14.10 -22.72 -20.63
CA ASN A 108 -14.10 -24.18 -20.63
C ASN A 108 -13.23 -24.82 -19.51
N VAL A 109 -13.08 -24.15 -18.39
CA VAL A 109 -12.45 -24.75 -17.20
C VAL A 109 -13.43 -25.77 -16.60
N TYR A 110 -12.97 -27.00 -16.43
CA TYR A 110 -13.80 -28.08 -15.88
C TYR A 110 -13.89 -28.03 -14.35
N ASP A 111 -15.10 -27.89 -13.85
CA ASP A 111 -15.41 -28.02 -12.44
C ASP A 111 -15.72 -29.50 -12.11
N ALA A 112 -14.77 -30.18 -11.46
CA ALA A 112 -14.90 -31.59 -11.15
C ALA A 112 -16.00 -31.89 -10.11
N TYR A 113 -16.36 -30.91 -9.27
CA TYR A 113 -17.41 -31.06 -8.27
C TYR A 113 -18.81 -30.91 -8.90
N ALA A 114 -19.02 -29.84 -9.67
CA ALA A 114 -20.26 -29.58 -10.36
C ALA A 114 -20.41 -30.45 -11.64
N ARG A 115 -19.31 -31.04 -12.14
CA ARG A 115 -19.22 -31.83 -13.39
C ARG A 115 -19.65 -31.05 -14.64
N GLU A 116 -19.32 -29.78 -14.68
CA GLU A 116 -19.61 -28.88 -15.79
C GLU A 116 -18.39 -28.02 -16.14
N THR A 117 -18.44 -27.40 -17.31
CA THR A 117 -17.43 -26.38 -17.67
C THR A 117 -17.98 -24.98 -17.38
N PHE A 118 -17.08 -24.09 -16.98
CA PHE A 118 -17.41 -22.70 -16.68
C PHE A 118 -16.29 -21.77 -17.18
N THR A 119 -16.54 -20.47 -17.16
CA THR A 119 -15.53 -19.45 -17.40
C THR A 119 -14.94 -19.01 -16.07
N MET A 120 -13.69 -19.38 -15.82
CA MET A 120 -12.98 -19.00 -14.59
C MET A 120 -12.44 -17.58 -14.71
N ARG A 121 -12.78 -16.72 -13.78
CA ARG A 121 -12.21 -15.37 -13.64
C ARG A 121 -11.41 -15.23 -12.38
N SER A 122 -10.36 -14.40 -12.43
CA SER A 122 -9.58 -14.05 -11.24
C SER A 122 -9.31 -12.57 -11.23
N HIS A 123 -9.50 -11.96 -10.08
CA HIS A 123 -9.36 -10.52 -9.88
C HIS A 123 -8.38 -10.21 -8.76
N LEU A 124 -7.39 -9.37 -9.05
CA LEU A 124 -6.55 -8.81 -8.00
C LEU A 124 -7.35 -7.73 -7.25
N VAL A 125 -7.50 -7.88 -5.96
CA VAL A 125 -8.32 -6.96 -5.13
C VAL A 125 -7.53 -6.25 -4.04
N LEU A 126 -6.42 -6.86 -3.58
CA LEU A 126 -5.54 -6.30 -2.55
C LEU A 126 -4.07 -6.41 -2.97
N VAL A 127 -3.27 -5.47 -2.53
CA VAL A 127 -1.81 -5.49 -2.60
C VAL A 127 -1.27 -5.23 -1.20
N THR A 128 -0.52 -6.18 -0.66
CA THR A 128 0.03 -6.13 0.71
C THR A 128 1.55 -6.12 0.67
N ALA A 129 2.15 -5.22 1.42
CA ALA A 129 3.59 -5.10 1.55
C ALA A 129 3.93 -4.15 2.71
N ASP A 130 5.21 -4.02 3.04
CA ASP A 130 5.69 -2.96 3.92
C ASP A 130 5.48 -1.56 3.31
N LEU A 131 5.63 -0.51 4.10
CA LEU A 131 5.39 0.86 3.63
C LEU A 131 6.26 1.27 2.43
N PRO A 132 7.57 0.99 2.39
CA PRO A 132 8.41 1.26 1.24
C PRO A 132 7.99 0.52 -0.04
N ALA A 133 7.62 -0.75 0.06
CA ALA A 133 7.18 -1.53 -1.09
C ALA A 133 5.81 -1.08 -1.59
N ILE A 134 4.87 -0.76 -0.68
CA ILE A 134 3.58 -0.16 -1.05
C ILE A 134 3.78 1.17 -1.78
N ALA A 135 4.64 2.06 -1.27
CA ALA A 135 4.91 3.33 -1.93
C ALA A 135 5.42 3.12 -3.37
N LYS A 136 6.34 2.17 -3.58
CA LYS A 136 6.84 1.83 -4.92
C LYS A 136 5.76 1.24 -5.82
N THR A 137 4.97 0.29 -5.32
CA THR A 137 3.92 -0.38 -6.13
C THR A 137 2.75 0.55 -6.47
N MET A 138 2.38 1.45 -5.56
CA MET A 138 1.40 2.50 -5.84
C MET A 138 1.93 3.61 -6.74
N GLY A 139 3.24 3.75 -6.87
CA GLY A 139 3.86 4.87 -7.58
C GLY A 139 3.74 6.19 -6.82
N ILE A 140 3.75 6.15 -5.49
CA ILE A 140 3.69 7.34 -4.63
C ILE A 140 5.05 7.66 -4.02
N SER A 141 5.18 8.89 -3.58
CA SER A 141 6.35 9.35 -2.84
C SER A 141 6.44 8.64 -1.48
N GLY A 142 7.66 8.30 -1.06
CA GLY A 142 7.90 7.66 0.22
C GLY A 142 7.69 8.60 1.42
N HIS A 143 7.96 8.08 2.61
CA HIS A 143 7.75 8.74 3.90
C HIS A 143 8.51 10.08 4.05
N ASN A 144 9.56 10.32 3.29
CA ASN A 144 10.34 11.56 3.27
C ASN A 144 9.80 12.60 2.27
N SER A 145 8.51 12.57 1.96
CA SER A 145 7.86 13.56 1.08
C SER A 145 6.82 14.37 1.83
N TYR A 146 6.54 15.59 1.35
CA TYR A 146 5.54 16.46 1.94
C TYR A 146 4.13 15.85 1.95
N SER A 147 3.79 15.02 0.96
CA SER A 147 2.49 14.36 0.79
C SER A 147 2.64 12.83 0.84
N HIS A 148 3.14 12.30 1.93
CA HIS A 148 3.52 10.89 2.06
C HIS A 148 2.37 9.95 2.46
N CYS A 149 1.27 10.48 3.00
CA CYS A 149 0.14 9.64 3.39
C CYS A 149 -0.63 9.15 2.17
N ARG A 150 -0.86 7.84 2.09
CA ARG A 150 -1.67 7.27 1.00
C ARG A 150 -3.17 7.40 1.22
N PHE A 151 -3.63 7.61 2.45
CA PHE A 151 -5.06 7.65 2.78
C PHE A 151 -5.65 9.04 2.85
N CYS A 152 -4.88 10.05 3.23
CA CYS A 152 -5.35 11.41 3.37
C CYS A 152 -4.36 12.43 2.78
N THR A 153 -4.79 13.67 2.70
CA THR A 153 -3.98 14.77 2.15
C THR A 153 -3.19 15.52 3.20
N ILE A 154 -2.88 14.87 4.33
CA ILE A 154 -2.02 15.48 5.35
C ILE A 154 -0.71 15.94 4.72
N GLN A 155 -0.28 17.15 5.08
CA GLN A 155 0.95 17.74 4.58
C GLN A 155 2.03 17.67 5.65
N GLY A 156 3.22 17.26 5.24
CA GLY A 156 4.42 17.33 6.04
C GLY A 156 5.13 18.67 5.84
N ILE A 157 5.93 19.04 6.82
CA ILE A 157 6.86 20.16 6.74
C ILE A 157 8.28 19.64 6.95
N HIS A 158 9.23 20.29 6.27
CA HIS A 158 10.64 19.94 6.40
C HIS A 158 11.25 20.73 7.56
N SER A 159 11.83 20.00 8.52
CA SER A 159 12.60 20.60 9.61
C SER A 159 13.95 19.87 9.71
N SER A 160 15.03 20.62 9.62
CA SER A 160 16.40 20.10 9.61
C SER A 160 16.60 19.02 8.54
N HIS A 161 16.57 17.74 8.90
CA HIS A 161 16.80 16.61 8.00
C HIS A 161 15.58 15.68 7.89
N HIS A 162 14.44 16.05 8.50
CA HIS A 162 13.26 15.20 8.59
C HIS A 162 12.01 15.92 8.08
N ILE A 163 11.03 15.12 7.64
CA ILE A 163 9.67 15.60 7.37
C ILE A 163 8.78 15.11 8.50
N TYR A 164 8.07 16.01 9.12
CA TYR A 164 7.06 15.67 10.11
C TYR A 164 5.70 16.29 9.76
N CYS A 165 4.63 15.77 10.32
CA CYS A 165 3.27 16.20 10.04
C CYS A 165 2.67 16.87 11.27
N PRO A 166 2.82 18.18 11.45
CA PRO A 166 2.16 18.87 12.52
C PRO A 166 0.66 18.90 12.28
N LEU A 167 -0.13 18.73 13.32
CA LEU A 167 -1.58 18.96 13.27
C LEU A 167 -1.92 20.43 13.31
N ARG A 168 -1.02 21.26 13.86
CA ARG A 168 -1.12 22.73 13.90
C ARG A 168 0.22 23.31 13.54
N THR A 169 0.20 24.54 12.99
CA THR A 169 1.43 25.30 12.75
C THR A 169 2.12 25.58 14.09
N PRO A 170 3.39 25.18 14.28
CA PRO A 170 4.16 25.55 15.46
C PRO A 170 4.24 27.08 15.60
N GLU A 171 4.18 27.62 16.82
CA GLU A 171 4.14 29.06 17.09
C GLU A 171 5.34 29.83 16.50
N ASN A 172 6.49 29.17 16.39
CA ASN A 172 7.73 29.77 15.87
C ASN A 172 7.99 29.49 14.38
N TRP A 173 6.99 28.96 13.66
CA TRP A 173 7.17 28.62 12.24
C TRP A 173 7.02 29.88 11.35
N PRO A 174 7.78 29.99 10.25
CA PRO A 174 7.65 31.11 9.34
C PRO A 174 6.20 31.27 8.83
N GLU A 175 5.66 32.48 8.86
CA GLU A 175 4.25 32.82 8.54
C GLU A 175 3.74 32.36 7.17
N THR A 176 4.63 31.93 6.28
CA THR A 176 4.29 31.46 4.93
C THR A 176 3.63 30.10 4.86
N THR A 177 3.57 29.38 5.98
CA THR A 177 3.08 27.99 6.00
C THR A 177 2.09 27.79 7.14
N ALA A 178 0.87 28.32 7.00
CA ALA A 178 -0.18 28.02 7.98
C ALA A 178 -0.72 26.61 7.73
N PHE A 179 -0.53 25.72 8.71
CA PHE A 179 -1.16 24.40 8.74
C PHE A 179 -2.20 24.39 9.84
N ASP A 180 -3.43 24.12 9.48
CA ASP A 180 -4.48 23.76 10.43
C ASP A 180 -5.10 22.45 9.92
N GLN A 181 -4.59 21.33 10.43
CA GLN A 181 -4.99 20.00 10.01
C GLN A 181 -5.77 19.36 11.16
N ASP A 182 -7.10 19.38 11.05
CA ASP A 182 -7.95 18.68 12.01
C ASP A 182 -7.74 17.16 11.91
N PRO A 183 -7.19 16.50 12.94
CA PRO A 183 -6.94 15.06 12.92
C PRO A 183 -8.22 14.23 12.79
N HIS A 184 -9.38 14.80 13.16
CA HIS A 184 -10.68 14.13 13.07
C HIS A 184 -11.37 14.34 11.73
N ASN A 185 -10.85 15.23 10.89
CA ASN A 185 -11.48 15.60 9.62
C ASN A 185 -10.45 15.81 8.50
N LEU A 186 -9.43 14.97 8.45
CA LEU A 186 -8.46 14.99 7.36
C LEU A 186 -9.14 14.59 6.05
N PRO A 187 -8.99 15.39 4.97
CA PRO A 187 -9.55 15.04 3.67
C PRO A 187 -8.96 13.73 3.17
N LEU A 188 -9.82 12.74 2.91
CA LEU A 188 -9.42 11.43 2.40
C LEU A 188 -9.08 11.52 0.92
N ARG A 189 -8.15 10.69 0.49
CA ARG A 189 -7.84 10.47 -0.92
C ARG A 189 -8.80 9.45 -1.51
N ASP A 190 -9.09 9.59 -2.78
CA ASP A 190 -9.97 8.70 -3.55
C ASP A 190 -9.29 8.24 -4.84
N ASP A 191 -9.81 7.13 -5.39
CA ASP A 191 -9.29 6.49 -6.59
C ASP A 191 -9.32 7.42 -7.82
N ALA A 192 -10.38 8.22 -7.97
CA ALA A 192 -10.53 9.12 -9.11
C ALA A 192 -9.45 10.21 -9.10
N THR A 193 -9.16 10.78 -7.94
CA THR A 193 -8.08 11.75 -7.76
C THR A 193 -6.72 11.13 -8.03
N TYR A 194 -6.43 9.93 -7.49
CA TYR A 194 -5.18 9.23 -7.76
C TYR A 194 -4.99 8.98 -9.26
N ARG A 195 -5.98 8.43 -9.95
CA ARG A 195 -5.93 8.14 -11.38
C ARG A 195 -5.75 9.40 -12.23
N ARG A 196 -6.41 10.48 -11.86
CA ARG A 196 -6.27 11.78 -12.54
C ARG A 196 -4.85 12.33 -12.40
N VAL A 197 -4.36 12.42 -11.16
CA VAL A 197 -3.02 12.97 -10.89
C VAL A 197 -1.92 12.10 -11.52
N ALA A 198 -2.06 10.78 -11.49
CA ALA A 198 -1.10 9.87 -12.11
C ALA A 198 -1.02 10.06 -13.64
N ARG A 199 -2.15 10.31 -14.32
CA ARG A 199 -2.16 10.62 -15.76
C ARG A 199 -1.51 11.97 -16.04
N GLU A 200 -1.80 12.99 -15.23
CA GLU A 200 -1.16 14.30 -15.33
C GLU A 200 0.35 14.20 -15.14
N THR A 201 0.81 13.43 -14.14
CA THR A 201 2.23 13.19 -13.89
C THR A 201 2.89 12.51 -15.10
N LEU A 202 2.26 11.49 -15.68
CA LEU A 202 2.77 10.82 -16.88
C LEU A 202 2.94 11.78 -18.07
N GLN A 203 2.02 12.73 -18.24
CA GLN A 203 2.11 13.74 -19.29
C GLN A 203 3.24 14.76 -19.05
N HIS A 204 3.53 15.05 -17.78
CA HIS A 204 4.55 16.02 -17.39
C HIS A 204 5.96 15.42 -17.25
N GLU A 205 6.10 14.12 -17.02
CA GLU A 205 7.41 13.45 -16.99
C GLU A 205 8.23 13.63 -18.28
N ALA A 206 7.55 13.85 -19.41
CA ALA A 206 8.22 14.22 -20.66
C ALA A 206 8.90 15.60 -20.61
N PHE A 207 8.57 16.47 -19.62
CA PHE A 207 9.03 17.85 -19.56
C PHE A 207 9.67 18.29 -18.23
N ASN A 208 9.35 17.65 -17.08
CA ASN A 208 9.94 18.04 -15.79
C ASN A 208 9.77 16.94 -14.73
N PRO A 209 10.88 16.33 -14.23
CA PRO A 209 10.84 15.29 -13.20
C PRO A 209 10.35 15.78 -11.82
N PHE A 210 10.21 17.09 -11.61
CA PHE A 210 9.64 17.67 -10.38
C PHE A 210 8.23 18.24 -10.65
N SER A 211 7.33 17.40 -11.18
CA SER A 211 5.97 17.85 -11.49
C SER A 211 5.19 18.25 -10.22
N ARG A 212 4.22 19.18 -10.41
CA ARG A 212 3.32 19.62 -9.32
C ARG A 212 2.58 18.44 -8.65
N GLY A 213 2.31 17.37 -9.38
CA GLY A 213 1.65 16.17 -8.87
C GLY A 213 2.46 15.47 -7.77
N GLN A 214 3.79 15.39 -7.92
CA GLN A 214 4.65 14.79 -6.90
C GLN A 214 4.68 15.63 -5.61
N ALA A 215 4.85 16.92 -5.74
CA ALA A 215 4.92 17.80 -4.58
C ALA A 215 3.57 17.96 -3.86
N GLN A 216 2.49 18.09 -4.61
CA GLN A 216 1.17 18.42 -4.06
C GLN A 216 0.38 17.18 -3.63
N TYR A 217 0.47 16.10 -4.39
CA TYR A 217 -0.34 14.89 -4.16
C TYR A 217 0.47 13.66 -3.78
N GLY A 218 1.80 13.76 -3.78
CA GLY A 218 2.66 12.63 -3.47
C GLY A 218 2.62 11.50 -4.52
N VAL A 219 2.15 11.76 -5.74
CA VAL A 219 2.16 10.78 -6.84
C VAL A 219 3.44 10.97 -7.63
N ALA A 220 4.34 9.98 -7.57
CA ALA A 220 5.66 10.03 -8.17
C ALA A 220 5.71 9.45 -9.60
N GLN A 221 4.89 8.44 -9.87
CA GLN A 221 4.84 7.77 -11.18
C GLN A 221 3.51 7.06 -11.41
N TYR A 222 3.29 6.61 -12.66
CA TYR A 222 2.10 5.85 -13.03
C TYR A 222 2.24 4.38 -12.59
N SER A 223 1.40 3.95 -11.67
CA SER A 223 1.35 2.54 -11.26
C SER A 223 0.74 1.66 -12.33
N MET A 224 1.33 0.48 -12.57
CA MET A 224 0.74 -0.51 -13.46
C MET A 224 -0.64 -1.00 -12.99
N PHE A 225 -0.91 -0.93 -11.70
CA PHE A 225 -2.19 -1.35 -11.12
C PHE A 225 -3.38 -0.46 -11.51
N TYR A 226 -3.15 0.76 -12.03
CA TYR A 226 -4.24 1.57 -12.63
C TYR A 226 -4.91 0.90 -13.85
N GLN A 227 -4.31 -0.16 -14.40
CA GLN A 227 -4.88 -0.92 -15.51
C GLN A 227 -5.84 -2.03 -15.07
N LEU A 228 -6.03 -2.23 -13.77
CA LEU A 228 -6.92 -3.24 -13.20
C LEU A 228 -8.15 -2.55 -12.60
N ASP A 229 -9.34 -2.96 -13.06
CA ASP A 229 -10.60 -2.32 -12.67
C ASP A 229 -11.04 -2.66 -11.23
N THR A 230 -10.46 -3.72 -10.65
CA THR A 230 -10.72 -4.15 -9.26
C THR A 230 -9.76 -3.54 -8.25
N ILE A 231 -8.79 -2.75 -8.69
CA ILE A 231 -7.89 -2.03 -7.79
C ILE A 231 -8.41 -0.62 -7.55
N ASP A 232 -8.68 -0.32 -6.31
CA ASP A 232 -9.07 1.00 -5.80
C ASP A 232 -7.93 1.63 -5.01
N PHE A 233 -7.56 2.86 -5.36
CA PHE A 233 -6.54 3.62 -4.66
C PHE A 233 -7.20 4.57 -3.63
N PRO A 234 -6.91 4.48 -2.32
CA PRO A 234 -5.88 3.63 -1.69
C PRO A 234 -6.41 2.32 -1.08
N ARG A 235 -7.72 2.02 -1.18
CA ARG A 235 -8.39 0.97 -0.39
C ARG A 235 -7.86 -0.44 -0.65
N SER A 236 -7.38 -0.70 -1.88
CA SER A 236 -6.73 -1.97 -2.22
C SER A 236 -5.32 -2.15 -1.64
N PHE A 237 -4.81 -1.15 -0.92
CA PHE A 237 -3.46 -1.15 -0.33
C PHE A 237 -3.55 -1.00 1.19
N PRO A 238 -3.97 -2.02 1.92
CA PRO A 238 -4.16 -1.94 3.36
C PRO A 238 -2.85 -1.67 4.12
N ASN A 239 -2.97 -1.27 5.38
CA ASN A 239 -1.82 -1.17 6.26
C ASN A 239 -1.34 -2.56 6.66
N ASP A 240 -0.03 -2.74 6.63
CA ASP A 240 0.60 -3.89 7.28
C ASP A 240 0.67 -3.61 8.78
N VAL A 241 -0.19 -4.30 9.51
CA VAL A 241 -0.33 -4.14 10.98
C VAL A 241 0.95 -4.55 11.69
N MET A 242 1.66 -5.58 11.18
CA MET A 242 2.89 -6.05 11.79
C MET A 242 3.98 -4.98 11.74
N HIS A 243 4.28 -4.45 10.55
CA HIS A 243 5.30 -3.41 10.40
C HIS A 243 4.86 -2.08 11.01
N LEU A 244 3.60 -1.66 10.79
CA LEU A 244 3.14 -0.37 11.27
C LEU A 244 3.00 -0.35 12.79
N ILE A 245 2.25 -1.27 13.36
CA ILE A 245 1.91 -1.24 14.79
C ILE A 245 3.01 -1.90 15.62
N PHE A 246 3.29 -3.19 15.37
CA PHE A 246 4.13 -3.97 16.27
C PHE A 246 5.63 -3.68 16.13
N GLN A 247 6.11 -3.36 14.94
CA GLN A 247 7.52 -3.07 14.72
C GLN A 247 7.89 -1.58 14.85
N ASN A 248 6.94 -0.66 14.65
CA ASN A 248 7.22 0.77 14.68
C ASN A 248 6.49 1.50 15.82
N VAL A 249 5.15 1.54 15.80
CA VAL A 249 4.39 2.39 16.74
C VAL A 249 4.57 1.94 18.19
N VAL A 250 4.39 0.65 18.47
CA VAL A 250 4.47 0.13 19.84
C VAL A 250 5.88 0.28 20.42
N PRO A 251 6.97 -0.13 19.76
CA PRO A 251 8.32 0.09 20.28
C PRO A 251 8.64 1.57 20.51
N SER A 252 8.23 2.46 19.60
CA SER A 252 8.42 3.90 19.76
C SER A 252 7.68 4.45 20.99
N LEU A 253 6.42 4.03 21.21
CA LEU A 253 5.66 4.42 22.41
C LEU A 253 6.34 3.96 23.69
N PHE A 254 6.86 2.72 23.73
CA PHE A 254 7.61 2.24 24.90
C PHE A 254 8.87 3.06 25.15
N GLN A 255 9.64 3.38 24.11
CA GLN A 255 10.82 4.25 24.22
C GLN A 255 10.47 5.64 24.76
N TRP A 256 9.34 6.20 24.33
CA TRP A 256 8.82 7.46 24.85
C TRP A 256 8.46 7.35 26.34
N TRP A 257 7.71 6.33 26.72
CA TRP A 257 7.26 6.14 28.13
C TRP A 257 8.41 5.84 29.08
N THR A 258 9.46 5.16 28.63
CA THR A 258 10.66 4.86 29.44
C THR A 258 11.68 5.98 29.41
N GLY A 259 11.50 7.00 28.59
CA GLY A 259 12.46 8.09 28.39
C GLY A 259 13.71 7.68 27.61
N GLU A 260 13.77 6.47 27.05
CA GLU A 260 14.91 6.01 26.25
C GLU A 260 15.03 6.76 24.92
N PHE A 261 13.90 7.22 24.37
CA PHE A 261 13.88 8.03 23.14
C PHE A 261 14.67 9.34 23.31
N LEU A 262 14.66 9.93 24.49
CA LEU A 262 15.35 11.18 24.82
C LEU A 262 16.83 10.98 25.16
N ARG A 263 17.27 9.74 25.43
CA ARG A 263 18.66 9.44 25.84
C ARG A 263 19.61 9.14 24.69
N LYS A 264 19.09 8.90 23.49
CA LYS A 264 19.90 8.47 22.35
C LYS A 264 20.66 9.58 21.63
N ASN A 265 20.39 10.84 21.93
CA ASN A 265 20.95 11.98 21.21
C ASN A 265 21.52 13.00 22.18
N ASP A 266 22.64 12.68 22.84
CA ASP A 266 23.42 13.66 23.61
C ASP A 266 23.92 14.84 22.75
N ASP A 267 23.91 14.70 21.41
CA ASP A 267 24.28 15.75 20.46
C ASP A 267 23.11 16.59 19.95
N ASP A 268 21.84 16.24 20.30
CA ASP A 268 20.62 16.90 19.81
C ASP A 268 19.83 17.61 20.93
N GLU A 269 20.47 18.03 22.03
CA GLU A 269 19.77 18.77 23.11
C GLU A 269 19.06 20.04 22.61
N GLU A 270 19.55 20.66 21.54
CA GLU A 270 18.96 21.85 20.94
C GLU A 270 17.63 21.55 20.19
N TYR A 271 17.40 20.31 19.75
CA TYR A 271 16.22 19.93 18.95
C TYR A 271 14.95 19.68 19.79
N ILE A 272 15.10 19.29 21.06
CA ILE A 272 13.97 18.94 21.93
C ILE A 272 13.27 20.20 22.48
N ASP A 273 14.01 21.27 22.68
CA ASP A 273 13.44 22.56 23.14
C ASP A 273 12.64 23.26 22.03
N GLU A 274 12.97 23.04 20.75
CA GLU A 274 12.22 23.60 19.62
C GLU A 274 10.86 22.92 19.36
N LEU A 275 10.70 21.66 19.75
CA LEU A 275 9.43 20.93 19.55
C LEU A 275 8.33 21.29 20.56
N ALA A 276 8.64 22.11 21.59
CA ALA A 276 7.69 22.60 22.58
C ALA A 276 6.67 21.52 23.05
N ILE A 277 7.18 20.33 23.38
CA ILE A 277 6.34 19.27 23.98
C ILE A 277 6.04 19.71 25.40
N PRO A 278 4.78 19.98 25.80
CA PRO A 278 4.45 20.32 27.16
C PRO A 278 4.83 19.15 28.06
N ARG A 279 5.61 19.42 29.10
CA ARG A 279 5.96 18.47 30.14
C ARG A 279 4.73 18.13 30.98
#